data_86d64cdf7af55b92e23e6e5ca76e3e6e
#
_entry.id   86d64cdf7af55b92e23e6e5ca76e3e6e
#
_cell.length_a   1.000
_cell.length_b   1.000
_cell.length_c   1.000
_cell.angle_alpha   90.00
_cell.angle_beta   90.00
_cell.angle_gamma   90.00
#
_symmetry.space_group_name_H-M   'P 1'
#
loop_
_entity.id
_entity.type
_entity.pdbx_description
1 polymer ?
#
loop_
_entity_poly.entity_id
_entity_poly.type
_entity_poly.pdbx_seq_one_letter_code
_entity_poly.pdbx_strand_id
1 'polypeptide(L)'
;MSKLNLKFTARDVAAVEEALDGSLEKIIASFKLTTLIQFLMVGLRDKDGKKLGLSEDAAFDVVDGAIKEHGKIELQIQVIDALIEAGFLPRAIDTKRLRATLSEAIAEASKITGEATK
;
A
#
# COMPACT_ATOMS: atom_id res chain seq x y z
N MET A 1 2.12 -8.94 15.42
CA MET A 1 1.07 -8.75 14.44
C MET A 1 1.57 -8.99 13.03
N SER A 2 0.83 -9.74 12.32
CA SER A 2 1.26 -10.18 11.01
C SER A 2 1.12 -9.10 9.95
N LYS A 3 2.04 -9.05 9.04
CA LYS A 3 1.87 -8.24 7.85
C LYS A 3 0.89 -8.91 6.89
N LEU A 4 0.36 -8.11 5.98
CA LEU A 4 -0.52 -8.63 4.94
C LEU A 4 0.26 -9.57 4.03
N ASN A 5 -0.39 -10.62 3.58
CA ASN A 5 0.21 -11.55 2.64
C ASN A 5 -0.09 -11.05 1.23
N LEU A 6 0.87 -10.39 0.62
CA LEU A 6 0.72 -9.76 -0.69
C LEU A 6 1.64 -10.39 -1.72
N LYS A 7 1.08 -10.72 -2.88
CA LYS A 7 1.86 -11.18 -4.03
C LYS A 7 1.28 -10.59 -5.29
N PHE A 8 2.14 -10.18 -6.19
CA PHE A 8 1.73 -9.55 -7.44
C PHE A 8 2.31 -10.27 -8.64
N THR A 9 1.45 -10.55 -9.61
CA THR A 9 1.87 -11.07 -10.92
C THR A 9 1.80 -9.91 -11.93
N ALA A 10 2.34 -10.13 -13.12
CA ALA A 10 2.24 -9.12 -14.17
C ALA A 10 0.79 -8.78 -14.49
N ARG A 11 -0.09 -9.78 -14.48
CA ARG A 11 -1.51 -9.56 -14.71
C ARG A 11 -2.13 -8.68 -13.62
N ASP A 12 -1.73 -8.89 -12.37
CA ASP A 12 -2.22 -8.10 -11.24
C ASP A 12 -1.79 -6.63 -11.37
N VAL A 13 -0.52 -6.40 -11.69
CA VAL A 13 0.00 -5.04 -11.85
C VAL A 13 -0.65 -4.35 -13.04
N ALA A 14 -0.80 -5.08 -14.16
CA ALA A 14 -1.48 -4.54 -15.34
C ALA A 14 -2.92 -4.14 -15.02
N ALA A 15 -3.61 -4.93 -14.20
CA ALA A 15 -4.99 -4.60 -13.79
C ALA A 15 -5.04 -3.32 -12.98
N VAL A 16 -4.07 -3.10 -12.09
CA VAL A 16 -4.00 -1.88 -11.30
C VAL A 16 -3.70 -0.67 -12.20
N GLU A 17 -2.75 -0.82 -13.12
CA GLU A 17 -2.43 0.26 -14.07
C GLU A 17 -3.64 0.65 -14.89
N GLU A 18 -4.40 -0.34 -15.34
CA GLU A 18 -5.62 -0.11 -16.10
C GLU A 18 -6.67 0.61 -15.26
N ALA A 19 -6.91 0.14 -14.04
CA ALA A 19 -7.92 0.70 -13.16
C ALA A 19 -7.62 2.13 -12.75
N LEU A 20 -6.33 2.46 -12.58
CA LEU A 20 -5.91 3.79 -12.13
C LEU A 20 -5.39 4.67 -13.27
N ASP A 21 -5.43 4.16 -14.48
CA ASP A 21 -5.04 4.89 -15.70
C ASP A 21 -3.67 5.54 -15.58
N GLY A 22 -2.67 4.73 -15.30
CA GLY A 22 -1.30 5.24 -15.20
C GLY A 22 -0.30 4.11 -15.07
N SER A 23 0.97 4.43 -15.30
CA SER A 23 2.05 3.47 -15.10
C SER A 23 2.26 3.20 -13.62
N LEU A 24 2.83 2.05 -13.30
CA LEU A 24 3.13 1.69 -11.91
C LEU A 24 3.93 2.78 -11.21
N GLU A 25 4.94 3.33 -11.89
CA GLU A 25 5.80 4.37 -11.33
C GLU A 25 5.00 5.62 -10.95
N LYS A 26 4.07 6.03 -11.81
CA LYS A 26 3.20 7.16 -11.52
C LYS A 26 2.26 6.88 -10.37
N ILE A 27 1.70 5.67 -10.35
CA ILE A 27 0.79 5.23 -9.31
C ILE A 27 1.47 5.27 -7.95
N ILE A 28 2.69 4.77 -7.88
CA ILE A 28 3.46 4.78 -6.63
C ILE A 28 3.84 6.21 -6.22
N ALA A 29 4.16 7.05 -7.18
CA ALA A 29 4.52 8.45 -6.90
C ALA A 29 3.39 9.24 -6.27
N SER A 30 2.14 8.92 -6.62
CA SER A 30 0.97 9.56 -6.02
C SER A 30 0.10 8.52 -5.30
N PHE A 31 0.71 7.81 -4.37
CA PHE A 31 0.09 6.71 -3.67
C PHE A 31 -1.06 7.19 -2.78
N LYS A 32 -2.26 6.95 -3.24
CA LYS A 32 -3.49 7.36 -2.55
C LYS A 32 -4.14 6.16 -1.87
N LEU A 33 -5.17 6.43 -1.09
CA LEU A 33 -5.94 5.36 -0.46
C LEU A 33 -6.60 4.46 -1.51
N THR A 34 -7.09 5.04 -2.59
CA THR A 34 -7.67 4.26 -3.69
C THR A 34 -6.62 3.38 -4.36
N THR A 35 -5.38 3.83 -4.41
CA THR A 35 -4.26 3.03 -4.91
C THR A 35 -4.07 1.80 -4.04
N LEU A 36 -4.05 2.00 -2.73
CA LEU A 36 -3.92 0.91 -1.76
C LEU A 36 -5.04 -0.12 -1.94
N ILE A 37 -6.27 0.35 -2.10
CA ILE A 37 -7.43 -0.52 -2.33
C ILE A 37 -7.23 -1.39 -3.56
N GLN A 38 -6.81 -0.80 -4.67
CA GLN A 38 -6.60 -1.54 -5.92
C GLN A 38 -5.53 -2.62 -5.76
N PHE A 39 -4.43 -2.30 -5.08
CA PHE A 39 -3.38 -3.29 -4.86
C PHE A 39 -3.87 -4.44 -3.97
N LEU A 40 -4.66 -4.15 -2.97
CA LEU A 40 -5.20 -5.22 -2.10
C LEU A 40 -6.19 -6.11 -2.84
N MET A 41 -7.02 -5.53 -3.70
CA MET A 41 -7.98 -6.32 -4.47
C MET A 41 -7.30 -7.40 -5.31
N VAL A 42 -6.15 -7.09 -5.89
CA VAL A 42 -5.45 -8.04 -6.76
C VAL A 42 -4.37 -8.84 -6.07
N GLY A 43 -3.76 -8.29 -5.03
CA GLY A 43 -2.55 -8.89 -4.45
C GLY A 43 -2.72 -9.63 -3.13
N LEU A 44 -3.83 -9.41 -2.45
CA LEU A 44 -4.01 -10.02 -1.13
C LEU A 44 -4.26 -11.52 -1.27
N ARG A 45 -3.51 -12.31 -0.48
CA ARG A 45 -3.55 -13.77 -0.49
C ARG A 45 -3.97 -14.30 0.87
N ASP A 46 -4.53 -15.50 0.89
CA ASP A 46 -4.81 -16.18 2.15
C ASP A 46 -3.50 -16.83 2.66
N LYS A 47 -3.58 -17.52 3.78
CA LYS A 47 -2.42 -18.16 4.39
C LYS A 47 -1.79 -19.24 3.51
N ASP A 48 -2.56 -19.79 2.58
CA ASP A 48 -2.08 -20.81 1.65
C ASP A 48 -1.55 -20.22 0.35
N GLY A 49 -1.55 -18.91 0.23
CA GLY A 49 -1.07 -18.20 -0.95
C GLY A 49 -2.10 -18.05 -2.05
N LYS A 50 -3.34 -18.38 -1.80
CA LYS A 50 -4.40 -18.25 -2.80
C LYS A 50 -4.92 -16.82 -2.85
N LYS A 51 -5.18 -16.36 -4.07
CA LYS A 51 -5.75 -15.03 -4.29
C LYS A 51 -7.15 -14.95 -3.68
N LEU A 52 -7.37 -13.93 -2.86
CA LEU A 52 -8.67 -13.73 -2.21
C LEU A 52 -9.71 -13.14 -3.15
N GLY A 53 -9.28 -12.36 -4.14
CA GLY A 53 -10.21 -11.78 -5.11
C GLY A 53 -11.25 -10.88 -4.46
N LEU A 54 -10.81 -9.97 -3.61
CA LEU A 54 -11.71 -9.11 -2.87
C LEU A 54 -12.50 -8.17 -3.78
N SER A 55 -13.77 -7.93 -3.42
CA SER A 55 -14.52 -6.83 -4.00
C SER A 55 -13.96 -5.50 -3.47
N GLU A 56 -14.33 -4.42 -4.09
CA GLU A 56 -13.90 -3.09 -3.63
C GLU A 56 -14.36 -2.84 -2.19
N ASP A 57 -15.62 -3.16 -1.88
CA ASP A 57 -16.14 -2.98 -0.51
C ASP A 57 -15.38 -3.81 0.51
N ALA A 58 -15.10 -5.07 0.18
CA ALA A 58 -14.34 -5.93 1.07
C ALA A 58 -12.92 -5.41 1.27
N ALA A 59 -12.30 -4.87 0.21
CA ALA A 59 -10.96 -4.28 0.30
C ALA A 59 -10.96 -3.05 1.20
N PHE A 60 -11.99 -2.20 1.12
CA PHE A 60 -12.11 -1.06 2.01
C PHE A 60 -12.21 -1.50 3.47
N ASP A 61 -12.99 -2.54 3.76
CA ASP A 61 -13.11 -3.08 5.11
C ASP A 61 -11.78 -3.59 5.65
N VAL A 62 -11.03 -4.30 4.82
CA VAL A 62 -9.70 -4.79 5.21
C VAL A 62 -8.77 -3.62 5.50
N VAL A 63 -8.78 -2.61 4.64
CA VAL A 63 -7.93 -1.44 4.81
C VAL A 63 -8.30 -0.68 6.08
N ASP A 64 -9.58 -0.50 6.35
CA ASP A 64 -10.02 0.17 7.59
C ASP A 64 -9.45 -0.52 8.82
N GLY A 65 -9.57 -1.84 8.89
CA GLY A 65 -9.03 -2.61 10.01
C GLY A 65 -7.51 -2.54 10.08
N ALA A 66 -6.86 -2.67 8.95
CA ALA A 66 -5.40 -2.67 8.88
C ALA A 66 -4.81 -1.29 9.21
N ILE A 67 -5.48 -0.22 8.80
CA ILE A 67 -5.04 1.14 9.14
C ILE A 67 -5.10 1.36 10.65
N LYS A 68 -6.16 0.91 11.30
CA LYS A 68 -6.28 1.04 12.76
C LYS A 68 -5.16 0.29 13.47
N GLU A 69 -4.74 -0.82 12.91
CA GLU A 69 -3.73 -1.69 13.53
C GLU A 69 -2.31 -1.26 13.21
N HIS A 70 -2.02 -0.87 11.97
CA HIS A 70 -0.66 -0.63 11.49
C HIS A 70 -0.38 0.80 11.05
N GLY A 71 -1.41 1.56 10.72
CA GLY A 71 -1.27 2.87 10.11
C GLY A 71 -1.16 2.79 8.59
N LYS A 72 -1.56 3.86 7.93
CA LYS A 72 -1.60 3.94 6.47
C LYS A 72 -0.22 3.79 5.84
N ILE A 73 0.79 4.43 6.42
CA ILE A 73 2.16 4.40 5.88
C ILE A 73 2.70 2.97 5.88
N GLU A 74 2.47 2.24 6.95
CA GLU A 74 2.94 0.87 7.04
C GLU A 74 2.32 0.00 5.94
N LEU A 75 1.04 0.19 5.65
CA LEU A 75 0.38 -0.54 4.57
C LEU A 75 0.96 -0.19 3.20
N GLN A 76 1.24 1.08 2.97
CA GLN A 76 1.87 1.52 1.72
C GLN A 76 3.24 0.88 1.56
N ILE A 77 4.03 0.83 2.64
CA ILE A 77 5.35 0.20 2.62
C ILE A 77 5.24 -1.30 2.34
N GLN A 78 4.27 -1.97 2.92
CA GLN A 78 4.07 -3.41 2.66
C GLN A 78 3.76 -3.67 1.18
N VAL A 79 2.96 -2.81 0.54
CA VAL A 79 2.69 -2.93 -0.89
C VAL A 79 3.96 -2.71 -1.70
N ILE A 80 4.73 -1.68 -1.37
CA ILE A 80 5.99 -1.38 -2.07
C ILE A 80 6.97 -2.54 -1.91
N ASP A 81 7.12 -3.07 -0.70
CA ASP A 81 7.99 -4.23 -0.44
C ASP A 81 7.58 -5.43 -1.29
N ALA A 82 6.29 -5.69 -1.39
CA ALA A 82 5.79 -6.81 -2.19
C ALA A 82 6.07 -6.60 -3.69
N LEU A 83 5.99 -5.37 -4.17
CA LEU A 83 6.31 -5.05 -5.56
C LEU A 83 7.80 -5.19 -5.84
N ILE A 84 8.65 -4.81 -4.90
CA ILE A 84 10.10 -5.00 -5.00
C ILE A 84 10.41 -6.50 -5.04
N GLU A 85 9.82 -7.26 -4.15
CA GLU A 85 9.98 -8.71 -4.08
C GLU A 85 9.59 -9.39 -5.39
N ALA A 86 8.51 -8.91 -6.00
CA ALA A 86 8.03 -9.45 -7.28
C ALA A 86 8.83 -8.98 -8.48
N GLY A 87 9.74 -8.01 -8.30
CA GLY A 87 10.60 -7.52 -9.37
C GLY A 87 10.05 -6.33 -10.14
N PHE A 88 8.91 -5.77 -9.74
CA PHE A 88 8.30 -4.64 -10.46
C PHE A 88 8.91 -3.30 -10.08
N LEU A 89 9.57 -3.23 -8.93
CA LEU A 89 10.28 -2.03 -8.48
C LEU A 89 11.72 -2.39 -8.16
N PRO A 90 12.66 -1.44 -8.32
CA PRO A 90 14.08 -1.71 -8.05
C PRO A 90 14.34 -2.05 -6.59
N ARG A 91 15.23 -3.02 -6.37
CA ARG A 91 15.67 -3.38 -5.01
C ARG A 91 16.46 -2.27 -4.34
N ALA A 92 16.92 -1.30 -5.11
CA ALA A 92 17.63 -0.15 -4.59
C ALA A 92 16.74 0.79 -3.77
N ILE A 93 15.42 0.64 -3.87
CA ILE A 93 14.49 1.44 -3.06
C ILE A 93 14.67 1.06 -1.59
N ASP A 94 15.00 2.06 -0.77
CA ASP A 94 15.19 1.87 0.67
C ASP A 94 13.87 2.13 1.38
N THR A 95 13.15 1.07 1.68
CA THR A 95 11.84 1.18 2.32
C THR A 95 11.93 1.68 3.76
N LYS A 96 13.04 1.43 4.43
CA LYS A 96 13.26 1.98 5.78
C LYS A 96 13.36 3.50 5.74
N ARG A 97 14.11 4.00 4.77
CA ARG A 97 14.27 5.43 4.58
C ARG A 97 12.96 6.06 4.13
N LEU A 98 12.24 5.40 3.24
CA LEU A 98 10.93 5.85 2.79
C LEU A 98 9.95 5.94 3.95
N ARG A 99 9.94 4.93 4.81
CA ARG A 99 9.09 4.92 6.00
C ARG A 99 9.44 6.10 6.91
N ALA A 100 10.72 6.34 7.16
CA ALA A 100 11.17 7.44 7.99
C ALA A 100 10.75 8.79 7.39
N THR A 101 10.93 8.96 6.08
CA THR A 101 10.59 10.20 5.38
C THR A 101 9.08 10.48 5.46
N LEU A 102 8.26 9.46 5.24
CA LEU A 102 6.81 9.59 5.31
C LEU A 102 6.35 9.86 6.74
N SER A 103 6.97 9.21 7.72
CA SER A 103 6.64 9.44 9.13
C SER A 103 6.99 10.86 9.56
N GLU A 104 8.13 11.38 9.10
CA GLU A 104 8.53 12.76 9.35
C GLU A 104 7.52 13.75 8.76
N ALA A 105 7.09 13.50 7.52
CA ALA A 105 6.12 14.35 6.86
C ALA A 105 4.79 14.39 7.63
N ILE A 106 4.36 13.24 8.13
CA ILE A 106 3.14 13.13 8.93
C ILE A 106 3.31 13.83 10.27
N ALA A 107 4.45 13.65 10.92
CA ALA A 107 4.74 14.29 12.20
C ALA A 107 4.73 15.81 12.05
N GLU A 108 5.31 16.32 10.96
CA GLU A 108 5.31 17.75 10.66
C GLU A 108 3.90 18.27 10.46
N ALA A 109 3.09 17.58 9.68
CA ALA A 109 1.70 17.95 9.44
C ALA A 109 0.88 17.88 10.73
N SER A 110 1.09 16.84 11.54
CA SER A 110 0.41 16.69 12.83
C SER A 110 0.78 17.78 13.81
N LYS A 111 2.03 18.23 13.79
CA LYS A 111 2.51 19.29 14.64
C LYS A 111 1.76 20.59 14.37
N ILE A 112 1.57 20.91 13.10
CA ILE A 112 0.82 22.10 12.68
C ILE A 112 -0.65 21.96 13.05
N THR A 113 -1.25 20.82 12.75
CA THR A 113 -2.66 20.56 12.99
C THR A 113 -2.92 20.27 14.47
N GLY A 114 -2.01 19.60 15.11
CA GLY A 114 -2.12 19.22 16.53
C GLY A 114 -2.22 20.41 17.45
N GLU A 115 -1.54 21.48 17.13
CA GLU A 115 -1.61 22.71 17.89
C GLU A 115 -3.01 23.31 17.82
N ALA A 116 -3.66 23.18 16.68
CA ALA A 116 -5.02 23.69 16.51
C ALA A 116 -6.06 22.82 17.23
N THR A 117 -5.77 21.53 17.41
CA THR A 117 -6.72 20.60 18.02
C THR A 117 -6.53 20.42 19.52
N LYS A 118 -5.49 20.95 20.05
CA LYS A 118 -5.23 20.90 21.50
C LYS A 118 -5.69 22.17 22.22
#